data_5ce8044fc1508d915f8a3b7914b18538
#
_entry.id   5ce8044fc1508d915f8a3b7914b18538
#
_cell.length_a   1.000
_cell.length_b   1.000
_cell.length_c   1.000
_cell.angle_alpha   90.00
_cell.angle_beta   90.00
_cell.angle_gamma   90.00
#
_symmetry.space_group_name_H-M   'P 1'
#
loop_
_entity.id
_entity.type
_entity.pdbx_description
1 polymer ?
#
loop_
_entity_poly.entity_id
_entity_poly.type
_entity_poly.pdbx_seq_one_letter_code
_entity_poly.pdbx_strand_id
1 'polypeptide(L)'
;RIEHWKEEYGTHLLQWLGALGQLDALSALGTFAFNHEKYTYPIITDHPFVFRAKDMGHPLMPRKQCVVNDAEIPQRPYFLIITGANMAGKSTYLRTIGCNYILACIGTPICCSSLEFYPAHLMTSLRTSDSLANNESYFFAELKRLQQILDRLKSGEEMFIILDEILKGTNSMDKQKGSLALVKQLLQLKTNGIIATHDLLLGDLKQHFPDEISNYCFEADIQNDELTFSYQLREGVAQNMNACFLMQKMGIVID
;
A
#
# COMPACT_ATOMS: atom_id res chain seq x y z
N ARG A 1 -22.40 -50.75 -4.21
CA ARG A 1 -21.13 -50.21 -4.73
C ARG A 1 -20.78 -48.83 -4.18
N ILE A 2 -21.73 -47.88 -4.21
CA ILE A 2 -21.46 -46.51 -3.69
C ILE A 2 -21.25 -46.53 -2.17
N GLU A 3 -22.08 -47.25 -1.39
CA GLU A 3 -21.91 -47.36 0.06
C GLU A 3 -20.55 -47.98 0.44
N HIS A 4 -20.15 -49.05 -0.25
CA HIS A 4 -18.87 -49.70 -0.04
C HIS A 4 -17.68 -48.74 -0.36
N TRP A 5 -17.77 -47.99 -1.45
CA TRP A 5 -16.78 -46.96 -1.76
C TRP A 5 -16.73 -45.87 -0.68
N LYS A 6 -17.87 -45.43 -0.19
CA LYS A 6 -18.00 -44.44 0.87
C LYS A 6 -17.41 -44.92 2.20
N GLU A 7 -17.61 -46.19 2.53
CA GLU A 7 -16.99 -46.81 3.71
C GLU A 7 -15.48 -46.90 3.58
N GLU A 8 -14.96 -47.23 2.39
CA GLU A 8 -13.54 -47.41 2.14
C GLU A 8 -12.78 -46.08 1.97
N TYR A 9 -13.35 -45.13 1.22
CA TYR A 9 -12.67 -43.92 0.80
C TYR A 9 -13.27 -42.60 1.31
N GLY A 10 -14.46 -42.64 1.91
CA GLY A 10 -15.19 -41.43 2.32
C GLY A 10 -14.38 -40.52 3.28
N THR A 11 -13.60 -41.12 4.16
CA THR A 11 -12.73 -40.38 5.09
C THR A 11 -11.56 -39.69 4.41
N HIS A 12 -11.14 -40.16 3.21
CA HIS A 12 -10.01 -39.58 2.45
C HIS A 12 -10.44 -38.47 1.50
N LEU A 13 -11.75 -38.28 1.27
CA LEU A 13 -12.25 -37.33 0.28
C LEU A 13 -11.77 -35.90 0.53
N LEU A 14 -11.83 -35.45 1.79
CA LEU A 14 -11.36 -34.10 2.18
C LEU A 14 -9.86 -33.94 1.99
N GLN A 15 -9.07 -34.99 2.23
CA GLN A 15 -7.62 -34.98 1.99
C GLN A 15 -7.31 -34.87 0.49
N TRP A 16 -8.03 -35.61 -0.35
CA TRP A 16 -7.87 -35.53 -1.81
C TRP A 16 -8.25 -34.16 -2.36
N LEU A 17 -9.35 -33.59 -1.91
CA LEU A 17 -9.76 -32.23 -2.28
C LEU A 17 -8.72 -31.19 -1.83
N GLY A 18 -8.16 -31.36 -0.63
CA GLY A 18 -7.07 -30.52 -0.15
C GLY A 18 -5.81 -30.64 -1.00
N ALA A 19 -5.42 -31.87 -1.37
CA ALA A 19 -4.26 -32.09 -2.24
C ALA A 19 -4.46 -31.50 -3.64
N LEU A 20 -5.66 -31.66 -4.22
CA LEU A 20 -6.00 -31.05 -5.50
C LEU A 20 -5.96 -29.53 -5.44
N GLY A 21 -6.50 -28.91 -4.37
CA GLY A 21 -6.45 -27.46 -4.16
C GLY A 21 -5.01 -26.95 -4.02
N GLN A 22 -4.14 -27.68 -3.33
CA GLN A 22 -2.72 -27.34 -3.23
C GLN A 22 -2.01 -27.42 -4.59
N LEU A 23 -2.29 -28.47 -5.36
CA LEU A 23 -1.70 -28.64 -6.69
C LEU A 23 -2.15 -27.54 -7.65
N ASP A 24 -3.43 -27.16 -7.60
CA ASP A 24 -3.98 -26.08 -8.42
C ASP A 24 -3.33 -24.73 -8.05
N ALA A 25 -3.23 -24.43 -6.75
CA ALA A 25 -2.55 -23.24 -6.27
C ALA A 25 -1.08 -23.18 -6.72
N LEU A 26 -0.32 -24.25 -6.52
CA LEU A 26 1.09 -24.32 -6.95
C LEU A 26 1.23 -24.21 -8.47
N SER A 27 0.32 -24.81 -9.24
CA SER A 27 0.30 -24.70 -10.69
C SER A 27 0.04 -23.26 -11.15
N ALA A 28 -0.89 -22.55 -10.49
CA ALA A 28 -1.17 -21.14 -10.77
C ALA A 28 0.05 -20.25 -10.46
N LEU A 29 0.70 -20.44 -9.30
CA LEU A 29 1.91 -19.71 -8.92
C LEU A 29 3.08 -20.03 -9.86
N GLY A 30 3.25 -21.29 -10.25
CA GLY A 30 4.25 -21.71 -11.23
C GLY A 30 4.03 -21.09 -12.61
N THR A 31 2.79 -21.04 -13.07
CA THR A 31 2.42 -20.36 -14.32
C THR A 31 2.69 -18.85 -14.24
N PHE A 32 2.40 -18.22 -13.10
CA PHE A 32 2.76 -16.82 -12.88
C PHE A 32 4.27 -16.60 -12.98
N ALA A 33 5.06 -17.43 -12.30
CA ALA A 33 6.53 -17.35 -12.34
C ALA A 33 7.08 -17.57 -13.76
N PHE A 34 6.57 -18.54 -14.47
CA PHE A 34 6.95 -18.84 -15.85
C PHE A 34 6.68 -17.67 -16.81
N ASN A 35 5.53 -17.03 -16.66
CA ASN A 35 5.15 -15.88 -17.49
C ASN A 35 5.91 -14.60 -17.15
N HIS A 36 6.60 -14.56 -16.01
CA HIS A 36 7.30 -13.37 -15.49
C HIS A 36 8.78 -13.67 -15.20
N GLU A 37 9.51 -14.24 -16.15
CA GLU A 37 10.91 -14.66 -16.02
C GLU A 37 11.87 -13.56 -15.51
N LYS A 38 11.52 -12.28 -15.71
CA LYS A 38 12.32 -11.13 -15.28
C LYS A 38 11.99 -10.65 -13.86
N TYR A 39 11.04 -11.30 -13.20
CA TYR A 39 10.70 -10.99 -11.82
C TYR A 39 11.68 -11.70 -10.87
N THR A 40 11.91 -11.09 -9.71
CA THR A 40 12.91 -11.55 -8.75
C THR A 40 12.22 -12.17 -7.54
N TYR A 41 12.74 -13.29 -7.03
CA TYR A 41 12.28 -13.83 -5.75
C TYR A 41 12.77 -12.96 -4.60
N PRO A 42 11.90 -12.65 -3.62
CA PRO A 42 12.27 -11.83 -2.48
C PRO A 42 13.18 -12.59 -1.51
N ILE A 43 14.00 -11.85 -0.77
CA ILE A 43 14.79 -12.35 0.34
C ILE A 43 14.02 -12.07 1.63
N ILE A 44 13.72 -13.12 2.38
CA ILE A 44 13.11 -13.00 3.71
C ILE A 44 14.22 -12.72 4.72
N THR A 45 14.03 -11.69 5.54
CA THR A 45 14.97 -11.32 6.60
C THR A 45 14.39 -11.56 7.99
N ASP A 46 15.24 -11.88 8.97
CA ASP A 46 14.87 -11.98 10.38
C ASP A 46 14.88 -10.61 11.09
N HIS A 47 15.34 -9.56 10.41
CA HIS A 47 15.30 -8.20 10.94
C HIS A 47 13.88 -7.67 10.93
N PRO A 48 13.26 -7.45 12.11
CA PRO A 48 11.86 -7.06 12.18
C PRO A 48 11.55 -5.82 11.36
N PHE A 49 10.57 -5.95 10.46
CA PHE A 49 9.98 -4.87 9.68
C PHE A 49 10.88 -4.16 8.67
N VAL A 50 12.00 -4.75 8.30
CA VAL A 50 12.77 -4.27 7.15
C VAL A 50 11.98 -4.52 5.86
N PHE A 51 11.91 -3.50 5.02
CA PHE A 51 11.39 -3.58 3.65
C PHE A 51 12.27 -2.72 2.76
N ARG A 52 13.11 -3.35 1.93
CA ARG A 52 14.01 -2.68 1.00
C ARG A 52 13.77 -3.20 -0.41
N ALA A 53 13.14 -2.38 -1.24
CA ALA A 53 12.83 -2.69 -2.61
C ALA A 53 13.57 -1.76 -3.58
N LYS A 54 14.11 -2.32 -4.65
CA LYS A 54 14.72 -1.58 -5.76
C LYS A 54 13.95 -1.82 -7.05
N ASP A 55 13.73 -0.73 -7.80
CA ASP A 55 13.04 -0.75 -9.10
C ASP A 55 11.70 -1.49 -9.07
N MET A 56 10.92 -1.27 -8.02
CA MET A 56 9.64 -1.95 -7.85
C MET A 56 8.58 -1.37 -8.77
N GLY A 57 8.00 -2.22 -9.61
CA GLY A 57 6.92 -1.90 -10.54
C GLY A 57 5.60 -2.58 -10.18
N HIS A 58 4.51 -2.06 -10.74
CA HIS A 58 3.18 -2.65 -10.53
C HIS A 58 3.03 -3.95 -11.33
N PRO A 59 2.76 -5.10 -10.70
CA PRO A 59 2.78 -6.40 -11.37
C PRO A 59 1.70 -6.57 -12.46
N LEU A 60 0.63 -5.79 -12.40
CA LEU A 60 -0.47 -5.82 -13.38
C LEU A 60 -0.36 -4.73 -14.47
N MET A 61 0.71 -3.93 -14.46
CA MET A 61 0.92 -2.93 -15.51
C MET A 61 1.83 -3.46 -16.63
N PRO A 62 1.52 -3.12 -17.90
CA PRO A 62 2.43 -3.45 -19.01
C PRO A 62 3.81 -2.84 -18.75
N ARG A 63 4.87 -3.65 -18.87
CA ARG A 63 6.26 -3.23 -18.60
C ARG A 63 6.69 -1.94 -19.31
N LYS A 64 6.20 -1.70 -20.52
CA LYS A 64 6.54 -0.50 -21.31
C LYS A 64 5.96 0.79 -20.72
N GLN A 65 4.93 0.70 -19.88
CA GLN A 65 4.24 1.84 -19.26
C GLN A 65 4.52 1.93 -17.75
N CYS A 66 5.13 0.89 -17.20
CA CYS A 66 5.36 0.80 -15.76
C CYS A 66 6.59 1.61 -15.37
N VAL A 67 6.39 2.68 -14.62
CA VAL A 67 7.46 3.42 -13.97
C VAL A 67 7.79 2.71 -12.66
N VAL A 68 9.06 2.40 -12.46
CA VAL A 68 9.55 1.73 -11.25
C VAL A 68 10.06 2.74 -10.23
N ASN A 69 9.91 2.42 -8.95
CA ASN A 69 10.36 3.23 -7.85
C ASN A 69 10.95 2.37 -6.73
N ASP A 70 11.87 2.95 -5.98
CA ASP A 70 12.42 2.34 -4.78
C ASP A 70 11.47 2.52 -3.58
N ALA A 71 11.61 1.66 -2.58
CA ALA A 71 10.99 1.83 -1.28
C ALA A 71 11.93 1.29 -0.18
N GLU A 72 12.16 2.07 0.87
CA GLU A 72 13.01 1.67 1.97
C GLU A 72 12.36 1.98 3.32
N ILE A 73 12.14 0.94 4.11
CA ILE A 73 11.78 0.99 5.52
C ILE A 73 12.88 0.24 6.26
N PRO A 74 13.84 0.96 6.87
CA PRO A 74 15.06 0.35 7.40
C PRO A 74 14.91 -0.25 8.78
N GLN A 75 13.90 0.15 9.54
CA GLN A 75 13.73 -0.17 10.96
C GLN A 75 12.29 -0.10 11.42
N ARG A 76 12.03 -0.33 12.71
CA ARG A 76 10.73 -0.24 13.38
C ARG A 76 10.83 0.65 14.64
N PRO A 77 9.94 1.62 14.86
CA PRO A 77 8.87 2.08 13.95
C PRO A 77 9.42 2.89 12.78
N TYR A 78 8.73 2.88 11.64
CA TYR A 78 9.09 3.73 10.50
C TYR A 78 7.93 3.96 9.54
N PHE A 79 7.74 5.22 9.12
CA PHE A 79 6.71 5.58 8.16
C PHE A 79 7.26 6.36 6.97
N LEU A 80 6.85 5.97 5.77
CA LEU A 80 6.99 6.79 4.59
C LEU A 80 5.73 7.65 4.44
N ILE A 81 5.89 8.98 4.48
CA ILE A 81 4.81 9.92 4.20
C ILE A 81 4.97 10.41 2.77
N ILE A 82 3.97 10.14 1.94
CA ILE A 82 4.02 10.42 0.50
C ILE A 82 3.01 11.52 0.18
N THR A 83 3.52 12.67 -0.22
CA THR A 83 2.72 13.82 -0.61
C THR A 83 2.65 13.96 -2.14
N GLY A 84 1.74 14.81 -2.63
CA GLY A 84 1.62 15.12 -4.06
C GLY A 84 0.19 15.33 -4.51
N ALA A 85 0.05 15.86 -5.71
CA ALA A 85 -1.25 16.13 -6.33
C ALA A 85 -2.05 14.85 -6.65
N ASN A 86 -3.34 15.04 -6.94
CA ASN A 86 -4.14 13.97 -7.55
C ASN A 86 -3.53 13.57 -8.90
N MET A 87 -3.69 12.31 -9.27
CA MET A 87 -3.16 11.71 -10.51
C MET A 87 -1.63 11.60 -10.60
N ALA A 88 -0.86 12.14 -9.63
CA ALA A 88 0.60 12.11 -9.66
C ALA A 88 1.23 10.73 -9.44
N GLY A 89 0.44 9.71 -9.05
CA GLY A 89 0.92 8.33 -8.93
C GLY A 89 0.90 7.74 -7.52
N LYS A 90 0.56 8.52 -6.47
CA LYS A 90 0.55 8.06 -5.06
C LYS A 90 -0.17 6.74 -4.84
N SER A 91 -1.47 6.68 -5.20
CA SER A 91 -2.28 5.47 -5.00
C SER A 91 -1.78 4.27 -5.83
N THR A 92 -1.19 4.52 -7.02
CA THR A 92 -0.56 3.47 -7.83
C THR A 92 0.67 2.91 -7.13
N TYR A 93 1.51 3.78 -6.57
CA TYR A 93 2.69 3.36 -5.79
C TYR A 93 2.31 2.54 -4.56
N LEU A 94 1.31 2.98 -3.78
CA LEU A 94 0.82 2.21 -2.64
C LEU A 94 0.33 0.81 -3.04
N ARG A 95 -0.41 0.72 -4.15
CA ARG A 95 -0.87 -0.56 -4.69
C ARG A 95 0.29 -1.41 -5.21
N THR A 96 1.29 -0.78 -5.82
CA THR A 96 2.51 -1.47 -6.27
C THR A 96 3.18 -2.19 -5.10
N ILE A 97 3.39 -1.49 -3.99
CA ILE A 97 3.99 -2.08 -2.80
C ILE A 97 3.08 -3.17 -2.21
N GLY A 98 1.79 -2.89 -2.03
CA GLY A 98 0.85 -3.85 -1.44
C GLY A 98 0.73 -5.14 -2.26
N CYS A 99 0.62 -5.05 -3.60
CA CYS A 99 0.54 -6.23 -4.46
C CYS A 99 1.84 -7.06 -4.43
N ASN A 100 3.00 -6.42 -4.55
CA ASN A 100 4.28 -7.13 -4.48
C ASN A 100 4.53 -7.73 -3.07
N TYR A 101 4.09 -7.05 -2.01
CA TYR A 101 4.17 -7.58 -0.65
C TYR A 101 3.36 -8.86 -0.49
N ILE A 102 2.13 -8.90 -1.00
CA ILE A 102 1.29 -10.12 -0.99
C ILE A 102 1.95 -11.23 -1.81
N LEU A 103 2.43 -10.92 -3.02
CA LEU A 103 3.12 -11.87 -3.88
C LEU A 103 4.37 -12.44 -3.19
N ALA A 104 5.14 -11.59 -2.50
CA ALA A 104 6.30 -12.01 -1.71
C ALA A 104 5.91 -12.96 -0.56
N CYS A 105 4.85 -12.64 0.19
CA CYS A 105 4.36 -13.48 1.29
C CYS A 105 3.88 -14.85 0.85
N ILE A 106 3.36 -15.00 -0.38
CA ILE A 106 2.93 -16.30 -0.92
C ILE A 106 4.04 -17.04 -1.68
N GLY A 107 5.27 -16.49 -1.69
CA GLY A 107 6.45 -17.17 -2.24
C GLY A 107 6.58 -17.11 -3.77
N THR A 108 6.00 -16.11 -4.43
CA THR A 108 6.16 -15.90 -5.88
C THR A 108 7.24 -14.87 -6.19
N PRO A 109 7.78 -14.86 -7.42
CA PRO A 109 8.61 -13.76 -7.87
C PRO A 109 7.79 -12.48 -7.97
N ILE A 110 8.44 -11.35 -7.77
CA ILE A 110 7.83 -10.01 -7.69
C ILE A 110 8.43 -9.06 -8.72
N CYS A 111 7.67 -8.02 -9.08
CA CYS A 111 8.07 -7.04 -10.08
C CYS A 111 9.06 -6.02 -9.50
N CYS A 112 10.31 -6.41 -9.30
CA CYS A 112 11.41 -5.54 -8.83
C CYS A 112 12.78 -6.10 -9.24
N SER A 113 13.83 -5.30 -9.05
CA SER A 113 15.22 -5.76 -9.20
C SER A 113 15.70 -6.52 -7.96
N SER A 114 15.28 -6.10 -6.78
CA SER A 114 15.54 -6.80 -5.50
C SER A 114 14.51 -6.42 -4.45
N LEU A 115 14.21 -7.35 -3.55
CA LEU A 115 13.45 -7.10 -2.33
C LEU A 115 14.03 -7.90 -1.18
N GLU A 116 14.35 -7.21 -0.09
CA GLU A 116 14.55 -7.77 1.24
C GLU A 116 13.37 -7.33 2.12
N PHE A 117 12.67 -8.27 2.75
CA PHE A 117 11.51 -7.93 3.56
C PHE A 117 11.29 -8.87 4.73
N TYR A 118 10.65 -8.33 5.77
CA TYR A 118 10.13 -9.09 6.90
C TYR A 118 8.64 -9.33 6.69
N PRO A 119 8.15 -10.60 6.68
CA PRO A 119 6.74 -10.89 6.51
C PRO A 119 5.95 -10.52 7.78
N ALA A 120 4.94 -9.68 7.61
CA ALA A 120 4.00 -9.27 8.64
C ALA A 120 2.58 -9.25 8.07
N HIS A 121 1.56 -9.05 8.90
CA HIS A 121 0.20 -8.90 8.39
C HIS A 121 0.02 -7.58 7.65
N LEU A 122 -0.33 -7.65 6.37
CA LEU A 122 -0.64 -6.45 5.60
C LEU A 122 -2.03 -5.92 5.94
N MET A 123 -2.10 -4.66 6.38
CA MET A 123 -3.35 -3.94 6.58
C MET A 123 -3.40 -2.70 5.71
N THR A 124 -4.48 -2.55 4.95
CA THR A 124 -4.61 -1.43 4.02
C THR A 124 -5.91 -0.66 4.24
N SER A 125 -5.86 0.66 4.04
CA SER A 125 -7.03 1.51 3.82
C SER A 125 -6.81 2.28 2.53
N LEU A 126 -7.09 1.61 1.40
CA LEU A 126 -6.97 2.12 0.05
C LEU A 126 -8.37 2.26 -0.52
N ARG A 127 -8.87 3.49 -0.66
CA ARG A 127 -10.22 3.81 -1.16
C ARG A 127 -11.30 2.86 -0.62
N THR A 128 -12.06 3.31 0.32
CA THR A 128 -13.33 2.68 0.70
C THR A 128 -14.39 3.11 -0.32
N SER A 129 -15.19 2.18 -0.80
CA SER A 129 -16.41 2.49 -1.57
C SER A 129 -17.55 2.76 -0.59
N ASP A 130 -18.42 3.69 -0.93
CA ASP A 130 -19.68 3.88 -0.20
C ASP A 130 -20.46 2.54 -0.21
N SER A 131 -20.81 2.04 0.96
CA SER A 131 -21.74 0.92 1.07
C SER A 131 -23.13 1.48 1.29
N LEU A 132 -23.83 1.77 0.20
CA LEU A 132 -25.25 2.15 0.23
C LEU A 132 -26.12 1.09 0.94
N ALA A 133 -25.63 -0.15 1.01
CA ALA A 133 -26.35 -1.25 1.64
C ALA A 133 -26.38 -1.17 3.18
N ASN A 134 -25.45 -0.47 3.82
CA ASN A 134 -25.34 -0.44 5.28
C ASN A 134 -25.73 0.90 5.92
N ASN A 135 -26.20 1.90 5.15
CA ASN A 135 -26.53 3.25 5.65
C ASN A 135 -25.38 3.91 6.47
N GLU A 136 -24.16 3.46 6.32
CA GLU A 136 -22.99 4.02 6.99
C GLU A 136 -22.34 5.11 6.12
N SER A 137 -22.07 6.27 6.74
CA SER A 137 -21.30 7.31 6.05
C SER A 137 -19.88 6.79 5.77
N TYR A 138 -19.32 7.21 4.63
CA TYR A 138 -17.94 6.92 4.24
C TYR A 138 -16.94 7.14 5.39
N PHE A 139 -17.08 8.27 6.09
CA PHE A 139 -16.22 8.63 7.22
C PHE A 139 -16.31 7.62 8.39
N PHE A 140 -17.52 7.15 8.71
CA PHE A 140 -17.71 6.19 9.80
C PHE A 140 -17.11 4.82 9.46
N ALA A 141 -17.26 4.36 8.22
CA ALA A 141 -16.64 3.12 7.74
C ALA A 141 -15.10 3.20 7.79
N GLU A 142 -14.54 4.35 7.43
CA GLU A 142 -13.10 4.61 7.54
C GLU A 142 -12.63 4.57 9.00
N LEU A 143 -13.34 5.24 9.91
CA LEU A 143 -13.04 5.20 11.34
C LEU A 143 -13.06 3.80 11.92
N LYS A 144 -14.06 2.98 11.57
CA LYS A 144 -14.11 1.56 11.97
C LYS A 144 -12.88 0.79 11.48
N ARG A 145 -12.45 1.05 10.25
CA ARG A 145 -11.25 0.41 9.68
C ARG A 145 -10.00 0.79 10.45
N LEU A 146 -9.82 2.09 10.74
CA LEU A 146 -8.70 2.58 11.54
C LEU A 146 -8.74 2.03 12.97
N GLN A 147 -9.92 1.94 13.58
CA GLN A 147 -10.11 1.32 14.89
C GLN A 147 -9.67 -0.15 14.89
N GLN A 148 -10.09 -0.94 13.89
CA GLN A 148 -9.65 -2.33 13.74
C GLN A 148 -8.13 -2.47 13.66
N ILE A 149 -7.46 -1.57 12.90
CA ILE A 149 -5.99 -1.54 12.83
C ILE A 149 -5.39 -1.30 14.23
N LEU A 150 -5.88 -0.29 14.94
CA LEU A 150 -5.38 0.06 16.27
C LEU A 150 -5.61 -1.06 17.29
N ASP A 151 -6.77 -1.71 17.27
CA ASP A 151 -7.10 -2.79 18.20
C ASP A 151 -6.22 -4.03 17.97
N ARG A 152 -5.97 -4.39 16.72
CA ARG A 152 -5.04 -5.48 16.36
C ARG A 152 -3.60 -5.15 16.75
N LEU A 153 -3.14 -3.91 16.55
CA LEU A 153 -1.80 -3.47 17.02
C LEU A 153 -1.68 -3.54 18.53
N LYS A 154 -2.71 -3.11 19.28
CA LYS A 154 -2.73 -3.18 20.75
C LYS A 154 -2.74 -4.63 21.26
N SER A 155 -3.27 -5.56 20.48
CA SER A 155 -3.18 -7.01 20.81
C SER A 155 -1.80 -7.61 20.55
N GLY A 156 -0.84 -6.83 20.04
CA GLY A 156 0.52 -7.27 19.78
C GLY A 156 0.74 -7.87 18.40
N GLU A 157 -0.22 -7.73 17.49
CA GLU A 157 -0.09 -8.24 16.12
C GLU A 157 0.91 -7.40 15.32
N GLU A 158 1.81 -8.09 14.62
CA GLU A 158 2.79 -7.44 13.75
C GLU A 158 2.17 -7.12 12.40
N MET A 159 2.15 -5.83 12.05
CA MET A 159 1.49 -5.36 10.83
C MET A 159 2.34 -4.40 10.02
N PHE A 160 2.23 -4.54 8.71
CA PHE A 160 2.65 -3.55 7.73
C PHE A 160 1.43 -2.78 7.23
N ILE A 161 1.42 -1.46 7.36
CA ILE A 161 0.23 -0.62 7.14
C ILE A 161 0.38 0.24 5.90
N ILE A 162 -0.63 0.23 5.02
CA ILE A 162 -0.69 1.10 3.85
C ILE A 162 -1.99 1.90 3.87
N LEU A 163 -1.88 3.22 3.99
CA LEU A 163 -3.02 4.13 4.08
C LEU A 163 -3.01 5.14 2.93
N ASP A 164 -4.15 5.32 2.26
CA ASP A 164 -4.34 6.30 1.18
C ASP A 164 -5.36 7.34 1.61
N GLU A 165 -4.87 8.55 1.92
CA GLU A 165 -5.68 9.69 2.32
C GLU A 165 -6.63 9.42 3.50
N ILE A 166 -6.09 9.40 4.69
CA ILE A 166 -6.85 9.17 5.92
C ILE A 166 -7.81 10.31 6.26
N LEU A 167 -8.96 9.96 6.86
CA LEU A 167 -9.99 10.85 7.40
C LEU A 167 -10.59 11.80 6.35
N LYS A 168 -10.96 11.28 5.18
CA LYS A 168 -11.51 12.05 4.05
C LYS A 168 -12.89 12.68 4.29
N GLY A 169 -13.69 12.12 5.15
CA GLY A 169 -15.11 12.48 5.28
C GLY A 169 -15.41 13.58 6.30
N THR A 170 -14.41 14.32 6.80
CA THR A 170 -14.60 15.38 7.79
C THR A 170 -14.04 16.73 7.32
N ASN A 171 -14.24 17.78 8.10
CA ASN A 171 -13.69 19.11 7.81
C ASN A 171 -12.14 19.10 7.89
N SER A 172 -11.50 20.08 7.27
CA SER A 172 -10.04 20.14 7.13
C SER A 172 -9.30 20.20 8.47
N MET A 173 -9.84 20.89 9.47
CA MET A 173 -9.19 21.02 10.79
C MET A 173 -9.23 19.70 11.58
N ASP A 174 -10.37 19.01 11.59
CA ASP A 174 -10.51 17.71 12.28
C ASP A 174 -9.71 16.64 11.56
N LYS A 175 -9.73 16.63 10.23
CA LYS A 175 -8.88 15.76 9.41
C LYS A 175 -7.42 15.91 9.80
N GLN A 176 -6.92 17.14 9.84
CA GLN A 176 -5.52 17.43 10.15
C GLN A 176 -5.12 16.98 11.55
N LYS A 177 -5.91 17.39 12.57
CA LYS A 177 -5.66 16.97 13.96
C LYS A 177 -5.72 15.46 14.14
N GLY A 178 -6.74 14.82 13.54
CA GLY A 178 -6.92 13.38 13.61
C GLY A 178 -5.80 12.61 12.91
N SER A 179 -5.36 13.07 11.74
CA SER A 179 -4.27 12.43 10.99
C SER A 179 -2.94 12.51 11.76
N LEU A 180 -2.60 13.67 12.31
CA LEU A 180 -1.41 13.85 13.14
C LEU A 180 -1.45 12.96 14.40
N ALA A 181 -2.59 12.90 15.08
CA ALA A 181 -2.77 12.05 16.26
C ALA A 181 -2.65 10.57 15.93
N LEU A 182 -3.24 10.13 14.81
CA LEU A 182 -3.17 8.74 14.35
C LEU A 182 -1.72 8.33 14.06
N VAL A 183 -0.96 9.12 13.29
CA VAL A 183 0.43 8.78 12.96
C VAL A 183 1.28 8.68 14.23
N LYS A 184 1.14 9.64 15.17
CA LYS A 184 1.83 9.58 16.47
C LYS A 184 1.48 8.31 17.25
N GLN A 185 0.21 7.92 17.26
CA GLN A 185 -0.23 6.69 17.93
C GLN A 185 0.33 5.43 17.27
N LEU A 186 0.38 5.39 15.92
CA LEU A 186 0.99 4.29 15.17
C LEU A 186 2.49 4.15 15.47
N LEU A 187 3.22 5.25 15.56
CA LEU A 187 4.64 5.26 15.98
C LEU A 187 4.81 4.72 17.41
N GLN A 188 3.97 5.16 18.36
CA GLN A 188 3.99 4.65 19.75
C GLN A 188 3.70 3.14 19.82
N LEU A 189 2.84 2.63 18.95
CA LEU A 189 2.54 1.20 18.84
C LEU A 189 3.64 0.42 18.08
N LYS A 190 4.74 1.08 17.73
CA LYS A 190 5.92 0.49 17.07
C LYS A 190 5.56 -0.30 15.83
N THR A 191 4.80 0.29 14.91
CA THR A 191 4.46 -0.31 13.63
C THR A 191 5.14 0.42 12.47
N ASN A 192 5.12 -0.20 11.29
CA ASN A 192 5.68 0.34 10.07
C ASN A 192 4.58 0.55 9.03
N GLY A 193 4.78 1.52 8.16
CA GLY A 193 3.81 1.71 7.10
C GLY A 193 4.15 2.81 6.11
N ILE A 194 3.22 3.00 5.18
CA ILE A 194 3.27 4.02 4.15
C ILE A 194 1.93 4.76 4.15
N ILE A 195 1.99 6.07 4.17
CA ILE A 195 0.81 6.93 4.19
C ILE A 195 0.90 7.90 3.02
N ALA A 196 -0.04 7.82 2.09
CA ALA A 196 -0.20 8.84 1.07
C ALA A 196 -1.21 9.90 1.53
N THR A 197 -0.92 11.16 1.28
CA THR A 197 -1.75 12.29 1.71
C THR A 197 -1.60 13.51 0.82
N HIS A 198 -2.63 14.35 0.79
CA HIS A 198 -2.55 15.72 0.27
C HIS A 198 -2.25 16.74 1.36
N ASP A 199 -2.30 16.36 2.64
CA ASP A 199 -2.00 17.24 3.76
C ASP A 199 -0.48 17.35 3.94
N LEU A 200 0.05 18.49 3.54
CA LEU A 200 1.49 18.78 3.63
C LEU A 200 2.00 18.87 5.06
N LEU A 201 1.11 19.20 6.03
CA LEU A 201 1.48 19.29 7.45
C LEU A 201 1.83 17.95 8.07
N LEU A 202 1.36 16.83 7.47
CA LEU A 202 1.84 15.51 7.88
C LEU A 202 3.35 15.34 7.61
N GLY A 203 3.88 16.04 6.60
CA GLY A 203 5.31 16.09 6.33
C GLY A 203 6.13 16.73 7.45
N ASP A 204 5.55 17.67 8.21
CA ASP A 204 6.24 18.32 9.32
C ASP A 204 6.55 17.37 10.49
N LEU A 205 5.87 16.21 10.54
CA LEU A 205 6.16 15.20 11.54
C LEU A 205 7.61 14.69 11.47
N LYS A 206 8.26 14.74 10.32
CA LYS A 206 9.68 14.39 10.19
C LYS A 206 10.58 15.25 11.08
N GLN A 207 10.22 16.50 11.34
CA GLN A 207 10.99 17.38 12.23
C GLN A 207 10.94 16.91 13.70
N HIS A 208 9.85 16.24 14.09
CA HIS A 208 9.66 15.72 15.44
C HIS A 208 10.12 14.26 15.59
N PHE A 209 10.15 13.50 14.49
CA PHE A 209 10.48 12.09 14.42
C PHE A 209 11.46 11.83 13.25
N PRO A 210 12.68 12.41 13.30
CA PRO A 210 13.61 12.40 12.16
C PRO A 210 14.09 10.98 11.79
N ASP A 211 14.17 10.09 12.78
CA ASP A 211 14.65 8.71 12.61
C ASP A 211 13.53 7.72 12.26
N GLU A 212 12.26 8.10 12.47
CA GLU A 212 11.11 7.23 12.27
C GLU A 212 10.22 7.64 11.09
N ILE A 213 10.48 8.79 10.45
CA ILE A 213 9.68 9.27 9.32
C ILE A 213 10.59 9.74 8.19
N SER A 214 10.27 9.27 6.98
CA SER A 214 10.80 9.85 5.74
C SER A 214 9.68 10.40 4.87
N ASN A 215 9.94 11.57 4.31
CA ASN A 215 9.04 12.24 3.38
C ASN A 215 9.45 11.98 1.95
N TYR A 216 8.48 11.63 1.14
CA TYR A 216 8.61 11.53 -0.30
C TYR A 216 7.45 12.23 -1.00
N CYS A 217 7.63 12.56 -2.26
CA CYS A 217 6.57 13.18 -3.04
C CYS A 217 6.53 12.69 -4.48
N PHE A 218 5.34 12.80 -5.06
CA PHE A 218 5.13 12.76 -6.50
C PHE A 218 4.75 14.15 -6.98
N GLU A 219 5.55 14.71 -7.86
CA GLU A 219 5.33 16.04 -8.42
C GLU A 219 4.84 15.97 -9.86
N ALA A 220 4.07 16.97 -10.23
CA ALA A 220 3.70 17.21 -11.59
C ALA A 220 4.53 18.39 -12.11
N ASP A 221 5.10 18.24 -13.29
CA ASP A 221 5.83 19.28 -13.98
C ASP A 221 4.93 19.97 -15.01
N ILE A 222 5.05 21.27 -15.19
CA ILE A 222 4.36 22.02 -16.24
C ILE A 222 5.35 22.22 -17.39
N GLN A 223 5.06 21.58 -18.53
CA GLN A 223 5.87 21.71 -19.74
C GLN A 223 4.96 22.14 -20.91
N ASN A 224 5.36 23.20 -21.62
CA ASN A 224 4.60 23.74 -22.74
C ASN A 224 3.11 23.99 -22.43
N ASP A 225 2.81 24.54 -21.26
CA ASP A 225 1.46 24.77 -20.77
C ASP A 225 0.60 23.48 -20.60
N GLU A 226 1.27 22.33 -20.46
CA GLU A 226 0.65 21.05 -20.16
C GLU A 226 1.19 20.45 -18.87
N LEU A 227 0.28 19.83 -18.09
CA LEU A 227 0.66 19.12 -16.86
C LEU A 227 1.17 17.73 -17.23
N THR A 228 2.41 17.46 -16.89
CA THR A 228 3.06 16.18 -17.12
C THR A 228 3.44 15.51 -15.80
N PHE A 229 3.40 14.18 -15.78
CA PHE A 229 3.70 13.39 -14.60
C PHE A 229 4.84 12.42 -14.89
N SER A 230 5.95 12.55 -14.19
CA SER A 230 7.08 11.62 -14.30
C SER A 230 6.78 10.27 -13.65
N TYR A 231 5.85 10.23 -12.69
CA TYR A 231 5.56 9.08 -11.81
C TYR A 231 6.80 8.57 -11.04
N GLN A 232 7.81 9.40 -10.89
CA GLN A 232 9.01 9.11 -10.12
C GLN A 232 8.88 9.65 -8.71
N LEU A 233 9.17 8.80 -7.73
CA LEU A 233 9.23 9.18 -6.32
C LEU A 233 10.45 10.05 -6.06
N ARG A 234 10.26 11.19 -5.42
CA ARG A 234 11.33 12.12 -5.02
C ARG A 234 11.35 12.29 -3.51
N GLU A 235 12.52 12.53 -2.93
CA GLU A 235 12.61 12.89 -1.51
C GLU A 235 12.02 14.28 -1.25
N GLY A 236 11.37 14.42 -0.09
CA GLY A 236 10.81 15.68 0.37
C GLY A 236 9.28 15.72 0.36
N VAL A 237 8.75 16.91 0.59
CA VAL A 237 7.31 17.22 0.58
C VAL A 237 6.97 17.94 -0.71
N ALA A 238 5.85 17.59 -1.34
CA ALA A 238 5.42 18.22 -2.60
C ALA A 238 5.25 19.73 -2.42
N GLN A 239 5.82 20.49 -3.35
CA GLN A 239 5.73 21.95 -3.33
C GLN A 239 4.55 22.47 -4.14
N ASN A 240 4.20 21.78 -5.24
CA ASN A 240 3.17 22.20 -6.18
C ASN A 240 2.00 21.22 -6.22
N MET A 241 0.82 21.67 -5.82
CA MET A 241 -0.41 20.87 -5.88
C MET A 241 -1.13 20.97 -7.25
N ASN A 242 -0.74 21.91 -8.09
CA ASN A 242 -1.16 22.13 -9.49
C ASN A 242 -2.68 22.10 -9.78
N ALA A 243 -3.52 22.06 -8.75
CA ALA A 243 -4.97 22.04 -8.90
C ALA A 243 -5.48 23.36 -9.51
N CYS A 244 -4.93 24.48 -9.06
CA CYS A 244 -5.28 25.83 -9.58
C CYS A 244 -4.95 25.95 -11.07
N PHE A 245 -3.80 25.41 -11.50
CA PHE A 245 -3.43 25.39 -12.92
C PHE A 245 -4.44 24.62 -13.79
N LEU A 246 -4.88 23.44 -13.32
CA LEU A 246 -5.91 22.67 -14.03
C LEU A 246 -7.26 23.40 -14.07
N MET A 247 -7.66 24.04 -12.97
CA MET A 247 -8.89 24.81 -12.92
C MET A 247 -8.86 26.01 -13.88
N GLN A 248 -7.75 26.75 -13.92
CA GLN A 248 -7.56 27.85 -14.86
C GLN A 248 -7.62 27.37 -16.32
N LYS A 249 -6.98 26.23 -16.62
CA LYS A 249 -7.00 25.64 -17.97
C LYS A 249 -8.41 25.16 -18.40
N MET A 250 -9.25 24.80 -17.44
CA MET A 250 -10.66 24.48 -17.67
C MET A 250 -11.59 25.71 -17.72
N GLY A 251 -11.02 26.93 -17.67
CA GLY A 251 -11.77 28.17 -17.75
C GLY A 251 -12.36 28.66 -16.43
N ILE A 252 -11.94 28.08 -15.29
CA ILE A 252 -12.31 28.58 -13.95
C ILE A 252 -11.37 29.73 -13.61
N VAL A 253 -11.94 30.92 -13.44
CA VAL A 253 -11.17 32.11 -13.02
C VAL A 253 -10.83 31.97 -11.54
N ILE A 254 -9.54 32.00 -11.23
CA ILE A 254 -9.01 31.98 -9.87
C ILE A 254 -8.34 33.34 -9.64
N ASP A 255 -8.92 34.15 -8.76
CA ASP A 255 -8.39 35.45 -8.33
C ASP A 255 -7.21 35.30 -7.35
#